data_6eace9d18e3c9720c6ef21964d1db131
#
_entry.id   6eace9d18e3c9720c6ef21964d1db131
#
_cell.length_a   1.000
_cell.length_b   1.000
_cell.length_c   1.000
_cell.angle_alpha   90.00
_cell.angle_beta   90.00
_cell.angle_gamma   90.00
#
_symmetry.space_group_name_H-M   'P 1'
#
loop_
_entity.id
_entity.type
_entity.pdbx_description
1 polymer ?
#
loop_
_entity_poly.entity_id
_entity_poly.type
_entity_poly.pdbx_seq_one_letter_code
_entity_poly.pdbx_strand_id
1 'polypeptide(L)'
;MTNEEILAADVLTSILRRMFEFAPIAMAISTSDTDTSSYLKVNDAYLHLTGLKWDDIRGKRLTSNGSAICSPARDRRHRMLAEDGGYVLEEVDIRHADGTILPTLISAQRTVIDDVSFDVEVIIDVSARVRHQREIELALRESARTDALTGLPNRACFDEVIADHIRHMHETGRLLALAFIDFNGFKTINDSMGHAAGDEVLRTIASRFRDSFRANDFIARIGGDEFVVLLEIDRTYLKDIEPMITLAMDRIFKPMAVDGIVVELGAAVGVTLLQADDTATSFVKRADSYMYLAKQTGERLALVWLGQPGDDRPDILSLGLTG
;
A
#
# COMPACT_ATOMS: atom_id res chain seq x y z
N MET A 1 -8.77 43.99 -41.71
CA MET A 1 -9.98 43.44 -41.06
C MET A 1 -10.25 44.23 -39.80
N THR A 2 -11.38 44.90 -39.73
CA THR A 2 -11.83 45.57 -38.52
C THR A 2 -12.31 44.56 -37.49
N ASN A 3 -12.35 44.87 -36.20
CA ASN A 3 -12.91 43.96 -35.17
C ASN A 3 -14.38 43.58 -35.49
N GLU A 4 -15.13 44.39 -36.21
CA GLU A 4 -16.49 44.10 -36.66
C GLU A 4 -16.53 43.03 -37.78
N GLU A 5 -15.54 42.98 -38.70
CA GLU A 5 -15.42 41.93 -39.72
C GLU A 5 -15.00 40.60 -39.13
N ILE A 6 -14.26 40.59 -38.01
CA ILE A 6 -13.85 39.39 -37.31
C ILE A 6 -15.04 38.76 -36.54
N LEU A 7 -16.04 39.54 -36.17
CA LEU A 7 -17.26 39.10 -35.50
C LEU A 7 -18.40 38.73 -36.46
N ALA A 8 -18.15 38.73 -37.80
CA ALA A 8 -19.14 38.21 -38.76
C ALA A 8 -19.55 36.77 -38.40
N ALA A 9 -20.83 36.48 -38.39
CA ALA A 9 -21.40 35.22 -37.91
C ALA A 9 -20.70 33.98 -38.52
N ASP A 10 -20.27 34.04 -39.76
CA ASP A 10 -19.56 32.97 -40.46
C ASP A 10 -18.15 32.72 -39.94
N VAL A 11 -17.42 33.79 -39.57
CA VAL A 11 -16.08 33.68 -38.97
C VAL A 11 -16.16 33.12 -37.56
N LEU A 12 -17.08 33.62 -36.74
CA LEU A 12 -17.30 33.12 -35.40
C LEU A 12 -17.72 31.65 -35.42
N THR A 13 -18.64 31.26 -36.30
CA THR A 13 -19.06 29.86 -36.47
C THR A 13 -17.87 28.97 -36.86
N SER A 14 -16.98 29.44 -37.74
CA SER A 14 -15.79 28.70 -38.16
C SER A 14 -14.79 28.54 -37.00
N ILE A 15 -14.62 29.57 -36.16
CA ILE A 15 -13.76 29.53 -34.97
C ILE A 15 -14.34 28.52 -33.95
N LEU A 16 -15.62 28.61 -33.62
CA LEU A 16 -16.28 27.70 -32.66
C LEU A 16 -16.22 26.24 -33.14
N ARG A 17 -16.43 26.00 -34.44
CA ARG A 17 -16.26 24.66 -35.01
C ARG A 17 -14.84 24.14 -34.81
N ARG A 18 -13.81 24.94 -35.11
CA ARG A 18 -12.41 24.54 -34.90
C ARG A 18 -12.10 24.34 -33.40
N MET A 19 -12.59 25.20 -32.52
CA MET A 19 -12.43 25.03 -31.09
C MET A 19 -13.02 23.68 -30.59
N PHE A 20 -14.20 23.31 -31.09
CA PHE A 20 -14.80 22.02 -30.77
C PHE A 20 -13.98 20.85 -31.34
N GLU A 21 -13.62 20.90 -32.62
CA GLU A 21 -12.94 19.79 -33.28
C GLU A 21 -11.52 19.54 -32.74
N PHE A 22 -10.76 20.61 -32.44
CA PHE A 22 -9.38 20.52 -31.96
C PHE A 22 -9.22 20.67 -30.44
N ALA A 23 -10.32 20.74 -29.70
CA ALA A 23 -10.21 20.74 -28.23
C ALA A 23 -9.51 19.46 -27.74
N PRO A 24 -8.50 19.57 -26.85
CA PRO A 24 -7.82 18.41 -26.31
C PRO A 24 -8.67 17.63 -25.28
N ILE A 25 -9.86 18.12 -25.00
CA ILE A 25 -10.82 17.54 -24.05
C ILE A 25 -11.94 16.89 -24.84
N ALA A 26 -12.33 15.69 -24.44
CA ALA A 26 -13.43 14.96 -25.09
C ALA A 26 -14.76 15.72 -24.93
N MET A 27 -15.44 15.96 -26.03
CA MET A 27 -16.71 16.67 -26.07
C MET A 27 -17.73 15.93 -26.94
N ALA A 28 -18.98 15.92 -26.47
CA ALA A 28 -20.10 15.34 -27.19
C ALA A 28 -21.30 16.31 -27.17
N ILE A 29 -22.07 16.29 -28.27
CA ILE A 29 -23.37 16.96 -28.38
C ILE A 29 -24.38 15.87 -28.69
N SER A 30 -25.44 15.83 -27.90
CA SER A 30 -26.54 14.86 -28.08
C SER A 30 -27.92 15.53 -28.02
N THR A 31 -28.93 14.81 -28.45
CA THR A 31 -30.30 15.19 -28.16
C THR A 31 -30.61 15.01 -26.68
N SER A 32 -31.52 15.78 -26.13
CA SER A 32 -31.79 15.85 -24.68
C SER A 32 -32.88 14.92 -24.17
N ASP A 33 -33.34 13.96 -24.96
CA ASP A 33 -34.34 12.99 -24.53
C ASP A 33 -33.68 11.87 -23.70
N THR A 34 -34.20 11.63 -22.49
CA THR A 34 -33.63 10.69 -21.51
C THR A 34 -33.53 9.26 -22.05
N ASP A 35 -34.52 8.80 -22.81
CA ASP A 35 -34.61 7.42 -23.28
C ASP A 35 -34.06 7.24 -24.72
N THR A 36 -34.05 8.31 -25.48
CA THR A 36 -33.73 8.28 -26.93
C THR A 36 -32.54 9.16 -27.32
N SER A 37 -31.85 9.77 -26.31
CA SER A 37 -30.69 10.61 -26.57
C SER A 37 -29.70 9.94 -27.51
N SER A 38 -29.34 10.64 -28.57
CA SER A 38 -28.43 10.16 -29.62
C SER A 38 -27.35 11.18 -29.90
N TYR A 39 -26.17 10.69 -30.29
CA TYR A 39 -25.04 11.55 -30.63
C TYR A 39 -25.33 12.34 -31.94
N LEU A 40 -25.22 13.65 -31.84
CA LEU A 40 -25.29 14.56 -32.99
C LEU A 40 -23.89 14.92 -33.50
N LYS A 41 -22.95 15.12 -32.59
CA LYS A 41 -21.57 15.44 -32.91
C LYS A 41 -20.67 15.04 -31.71
N VAL A 42 -19.47 14.57 -32.01
CA VAL A 42 -18.39 14.39 -31.07
C VAL A 42 -17.11 14.94 -31.69
N ASN A 43 -16.14 15.31 -30.87
CA ASN A 43 -14.82 15.73 -31.37
C ASN A 43 -13.84 14.54 -31.42
N ASP A 44 -12.67 14.77 -32.00
CA ASP A 44 -11.64 13.74 -32.11
C ASP A 44 -11.14 13.24 -30.76
N ALA A 45 -11.05 14.11 -29.77
CA ALA A 45 -10.66 13.73 -28.41
C ALA A 45 -11.66 12.73 -27.78
N TYR A 46 -12.95 12.87 -28.07
CA TYR A 46 -13.97 11.91 -27.62
C TYR A 46 -13.76 10.53 -28.25
N LEU A 47 -13.49 10.49 -29.58
CA LEU A 47 -13.26 9.23 -30.29
C LEU A 47 -11.98 8.52 -29.75
N HIS A 48 -10.93 9.29 -29.52
CA HIS A 48 -9.71 8.74 -28.91
C HIS A 48 -9.94 8.22 -27.49
N LEU A 49 -10.66 8.97 -26.65
CA LEU A 49 -10.94 8.59 -25.26
C LEU A 49 -11.77 7.31 -25.17
N THR A 50 -12.77 7.17 -26.04
CA THR A 50 -13.71 6.03 -26.00
C THR A 50 -13.29 4.85 -26.86
N GLY A 51 -12.34 5.05 -27.78
CA GLY A 51 -11.95 4.05 -28.79
C GLY A 51 -13.05 3.79 -29.84
N LEU A 52 -14.13 4.59 -29.85
CA LEU A 52 -15.26 4.43 -30.77
C LEU A 52 -14.96 5.11 -32.09
N LYS A 53 -15.61 4.66 -33.15
CA LYS A 53 -15.60 5.32 -34.47
C LYS A 53 -16.86 6.11 -34.67
N TRP A 54 -16.75 7.30 -35.29
CA TRP A 54 -17.90 8.17 -35.55
C TRP A 54 -19.04 7.48 -36.31
N ASP A 55 -18.71 6.71 -37.31
CA ASP A 55 -19.72 5.99 -38.13
C ASP A 55 -20.46 4.92 -37.31
N ASP A 56 -19.85 4.41 -36.23
CA ASP A 56 -20.47 3.42 -35.37
C ASP A 56 -21.45 4.02 -34.37
N ILE A 57 -21.31 5.31 -34.02
CA ILE A 57 -22.12 5.97 -32.99
C ILE A 57 -23.07 7.03 -33.52
N ARG A 58 -22.84 7.54 -34.71
CA ARG A 58 -23.65 8.60 -35.30
C ARG A 58 -25.13 8.24 -35.36
N GLY A 59 -25.97 9.10 -34.74
CA GLY A 59 -27.42 8.91 -34.69
C GLY A 59 -27.89 7.69 -33.87
N LYS A 60 -26.97 6.97 -33.20
CA LYS A 60 -27.35 5.88 -32.33
C LYS A 60 -27.54 6.40 -30.89
N ARG A 61 -28.34 5.67 -30.13
CA ARG A 61 -28.57 6.00 -28.70
C ARG A 61 -27.29 5.90 -27.91
N LEU A 62 -27.07 6.81 -26.98
CA LEU A 62 -25.92 6.81 -26.10
C LEU A 62 -25.75 5.48 -25.33
N THR A 63 -26.87 4.86 -24.95
CA THR A 63 -26.88 3.58 -24.20
C THR A 63 -26.62 2.36 -25.08
N SER A 64 -26.82 2.44 -26.39
CA SER A 64 -26.65 1.29 -27.31
C SER A 64 -25.18 0.99 -27.64
N ASN A 65 -24.28 1.93 -27.38
CA ASN A 65 -22.86 1.80 -27.76
C ASN A 65 -22.00 1.19 -26.65
N GLY A 66 -22.59 0.89 -25.48
CA GLY A 66 -21.89 0.28 -24.35
C GLY A 66 -20.88 1.19 -23.61
N SER A 67 -20.64 2.42 -24.10
CA SER A 67 -19.77 3.38 -23.41
C SER A 67 -20.43 3.96 -22.16
N ALA A 68 -21.73 4.20 -22.20
CA ALA A 68 -22.49 4.66 -21.05
C ALA A 68 -22.87 3.46 -20.16
N ILE A 69 -22.46 3.49 -18.91
CA ILE A 69 -22.83 2.47 -17.92
C ILE A 69 -24.19 2.85 -17.30
N CYS A 70 -25.19 1.99 -17.48
CA CYS A 70 -26.47 2.16 -16.81
C CYS A 70 -26.30 2.02 -15.31
N SER A 71 -26.63 3.06 -14.54
CA SER A 71 -26.50 3.09 -13.09
C SER A 71 -27.46 4.11 -12.45
N PRO A 72 -27.80 3.99 -11.18
CA PRO A 72 -28.59 5.02 -10.47
C PRO A 72 -27.96 6.42 -10.53
N ALA A 73 -26.65 6.50 -10.62
CA ALA A 73 -25.92 7.76 -10.79
C ALA A 73 -26.21 8.40 -12.16
N ARG A 74 -26.39 7.59 -13.22
CA ARG A 74 -26.80 8.09 -14.52
C ARG A 74 -28.19 8.71 -14.46
N ASP A 75 -29.15 8.03 -13.83
CA ASP A 75 -30.51 8.54 -13.71
C ASP A 75 -30.54 9.84 -12.89
N ARG A 76 -29.69 9.96 -11.88
CA ARG A 76 -29.52 11.22 -11.12
C ARG A 76 -29.02 12.35 -12.03
N ARG A 77 -28.00 12.12 -12.85
CA ARG A 77 -27.45 13.13 -13.78
C ARG A 77 -28.49 13.57 -14.81
N HIS A 78 -29.28 12.64 -15.33
CA HIS A 78 -30.39 13.00 -16.23
C HIS A 78 -31.44 13.90 -15.56
N ARG A 79 -31.77 13.66 -14.29
CA ARG A 79 -32.64 14.55 -13.52
C ARG A 79 -32.02 15.94 -13.34
N MET A 80 -30.74 16.03 -12.97
CA MET A 80 -30.03 17.31 -12.87
C MET A 80 -30.06 18.10 -14.19
N LEU A 81 -29.84 17.43 -15.33
CA LEU A 81 -29.99 18.06 -16.64
C LEU A 81 -31.42 18.56 -16.91
N ALA A 82 -32.43 17.82 -16.47
CA ALA A 82 -33.84 18.18 -16.70
C ALA A 82 -34.30 19.31 -15.77
N GLU A 83 -33.90 19.30 -14.49
CA GLU A 83 -34.40 20.19 -13.43
C GLU A 83 -33.50 21.43 -13.28
N ASP A 84 -32.17 21.22 -13.28
CA ASP A 84 -31.18 22.28 -13.01
C ASP A 84 -30.49 22.81 -14.27
N GLY A 85 -30.76 22.19 -15.42
CA GLY A 85 -30.15 22.55 -16.71
C GLY A 85 -28.72 22.09 -16.88
N GLY A 86 -28.10 21.43 -15.91
CA GLY A 86 -26.72 20.94 -16.01
C GLY A 86 -26.14 20.37 -14.75
N TYR A 87 -24.92 19.82 -14.87
CA TYR A 87 -24.07 19.39 -13.75
C TYR A 87 -22.59 19.60 -14.09
N VAL A 88 -21.75 19.68 -13.06
CA VAL A 88 -20.33 19.98 -13.24
C VAL A 88 -19.47 18.94 -12.49
N LEU A 89 -18.50 18.35 -13.20
CA LEU A 89 -17.46 17.48 -12.66
C LEU A 89 -18.01 16.26 -11.88
N GLU A 90 -19.10 15.67 -12.35
CA GLU A 90 -19.59 14.41 -11.81
C GLU A 90 -18.66 13.25 -12.18
N GLU A 91 -18.32 12.42 -11.19
CA GLU A 91 -17.53 11.21 -11.38
C GLU A 91 -18.34 10.16 -12.14
N VAL A 92 -17.81 9.71 -13.27
CA VAL A 92 -18.47 8.75 -14.14
C VAL A 92 -17.46 7.77 -14.71
N ASP A 93 -17.72 6.50 -14.53
CA ASP A 93 -16.99 5.47 -15.22
C ASP A 93 -17.59 5.29 -16.62
N ILE A 94 -16.76 5.41 -17.65
CA ILE A 94 -17.13 5.09 -19.03
C ILE A 94 -16.40 3.83 -19.48
N ARG A 95 -17.01 3.11 -20.43
CA ARG A 95 -16.38 1.92 -21.03
C ARG A 95 -15.74 2.27 -22.36
N HIS A 96 -14.44 2.04 -22.46
CA HIS A 96 -13.70 2.09 -23.71
C HIS A 96 -14.10 0.92 -24.64
N ALA A 97 -13.90 1.06 -25.93
CA ALA A 97 -14.28 0.06 -26.95
C ALA A 97 -13.60 -1.32 -26.74
N ASP A 98 -12.42 -1.37 -26.10
CA ASP A 98 -11.72 -2.61 -25.74
C ASP A 98 -12.24 -3.27 -24.45
N GLY A 99 -13.24 -2.68 -23.80
CA GLY A 99 -13.82 -3.14 -22.54
C GLY A 99 -13.22 -2.53 -21.28
N THR A 100 -12.14 -1.77 -21.38
CA THR A 100 -11.52 -1.09 -20.22
C THR A 100 -12.47 -0.07 -19.62
N ILE A 101 -12.49 0.02 -18.31
CA ILE A 101 -13.24 1.05 -17.58
C ILE A 101 -12.32 2.25 -17.34
N LEU A 102 -12.77 3.43 -17.76
CA LEU A 102 -12.06 4.69 -17.62
C LEU A 102 -12.78 5.57 -16.60
N PRO A 103 -12.15 5.93 -15.48
CA PRO A 103 -12.67 6.93 -14.57
C PRO A 103 -12.58 8.31 -15.24
N THR A 104 -13.72 9.00 -15.27
CA THR A 104 -13.83 10.33 -15.89
C THR A 104 -14.58 11.30 -15.00
N LEU A 105 -14.36 12.59 -15.24
CA LEU A 105 -15.21 13.68 -14.74
C LEU A 105 -16.00 14.22 -15.91
N ILE A 106 -17.32 14.24 -15.79
CA ILE A 106 -18.22 14.75 -16.82
C ILE A 106 -18.92 16.00 -16.31
N SER A 107 -18.91 17.03 -17.15
CA SER A 107 -19.77 18.19 -17.00
C SER A 107 -20.70 18.23 -18.20
N ALA A 108 -21.97 18.49 -17.94
CA ALA A 108 -22.95 18.60 -19.01
C ALA A 108 -23.88 19.79 -18.77
N GLN A 109 -24.30 20.40 -19.87
CA GLN A 109 -25.25 21.50 -19.86
C GLN A 109 -26.27 21.33 -20.96
N ARG A 110 -27.53 21.53 -20.60
CA ARG A 110 -28.65 21.57 -21.55
C ARG A 110 -28.78 22.98 -22.13
N THR A 111 -28.92 23.04 -23.42
CA THR A 111 -29.19 24.28 -24.16
C THR A 111 -30.38 24.11 -25.08
N VAL A 112 -31.14 25.18 -25.31
CA VAL A 112 -32.31 25.18 -26.21
C VAL A 112 -32.04 26.14 -27.37
N ILE A 113 -32.15 25.63 -28.57
CA ILE A 113 -31.98 26.40 -29.82
C ILE A 113 -33.20 26.09 -30.72
N ASP A 114 -33.92 27.11 -31.11
CA ASP A 114 -35.14 26.98 -31.96
C ASP A 114 -36.13 25.93 -31.41
N ASP A 115 -36.43 26.01 -30.12
CA ASP A 115 -37.32 25.10 -29.39
C ASP A 115 -36.83 23.63 -29.33
N VAL A 116 -35.59 23.34 -29.75
CA VAL A 116 -34.98 22.02 -29.66
C VAL A 116 -33.92 22.02 -28.55
N SER A 117 -34.00 21.04 -27.67
CA SER A 117 -33.07 20.89 -26.57
C SER A 117 -31.89 20.00 -26.96
N PHE A 118 -30.69 20.40 -26.56
CA PHE A 118 -29.43 19.69 -26.79
C PHE A 118 -28.65 19.59 -25.46
N ASP A 119 -27.97 18.47 -25.24
CA ASP A 119 -27.05 18.31 -24.14
C ASP A 119 -25.60 18.39 -24.69
N VAL A 120 -24.81 19.29 -24.11
CA VAL A 120 -23.37 19.44 -24.40
C VAL A 120 -22.60 18.87 -23.24
N GLU A 121 -21.77 17.86 -23.51
CA GLU A 121 -20.95 17.17 -22.53
C GLU A 121 -19.47 17.45 -22.75
N VAL A 122 -18.75 17.66 -21.64
CA VAL A 122 -17.29 17.73 -21.57
C VAL A 122 -16.82 16.60 -20.67
N ILE A 123 -15.91 15.78 -21.16
CA ILE A 123 -15.45 14.57 -20.47
C ILE A 123 -13.95 14.66 -20.28
N ILE A 124 -13.51 14.57 -19.05
CA ILE A 124 -12.09 14.62 -18.65
C ILE A 124 -11.67 13.23 -18.18
N ASP A 125 -10.69 12.62 -18.85
CA ASP A 125 -10.05 11.40 -18.36
C ASP A 125 -9.21 11.73 -17.12
N VAL A 126 -9.52 11.06 -16.00
CA VAL A 126 -8.77 11.19 -14.75
C VAL A 126 -7.99 9.93 -14.39
N SER A 127 -7.85 8.98 -15.32
CA SER A 127 -7.17 7.70 -15.10
C SER A 127 -5.73 7.87 -14.62
N ALA A 128 -4.99 8.81 -15.19
CA ALA A 128 -3.63 9.12 -14.77
C ALA A 128 -3.59 9.67 -13.34
N ARG A 129 -4.52 10.57 -13.00
CA ARG A 129 -4.64 11.15 -11.65
C ARG A 129 -5.00 10.06 -10.61
N VAL A 130 -5.96 9.19 -10.92
CA VAL A 130 -6.38 8.10 -10.03
C VAL A 130 -5.23 7.10 -9.81
N ARG A 131 -4.49 6.73 -10.86
CA ARG A 131 -3.30 5.88 -10.74
C ARG A 131 -2.25 6.51 -9.84
N HIS A 132 -1.88 7.75 -10.10
CA HIS A 132 -0.88 8.46 -9.31
C HIS A 132 -1.27 8.62 -7.85
N GLN A 133 -2.54 8.92 -7.57
CA GLN A 133 -3.06 8.98 -6.20
C GLN A 133 -2.94 7.63 -5.48
N ARG A 134 -3.24 6.51 -6.18
CA ARG A 134 -3.07 5.17 -5.65
C ARG A 134 -1.61 4.81 -5.36
N GLU A 135 -0.71 5.17 -6.28
CA GLU A 135 0.74 4.96 -6.09
C GLU A 135 1.26 5.71 -4.86
N ILE A 136 0.86 6.97 -4.68
CA ILE A 136 1.21 7.76 -3.49
C ILE A 136 0.63 7.09 -2.23
N GLU A 137 -0.62 6.68 -2.25
CA GLU A 137 -1.26 6.05 -1.09
C GLU A 137 -0.56 4.73 -0.71
N LEU A 138 -0.21 3.90 -1.69
CA LEU A 138 0.54 2.66 -1.46
C LEU A 138 1.94 2.95 -0.90
N ALA A 139 2.66 3.91 -1.49
CA ALA A 139 3.99 4.31 -1.02
C ALA A 139 3.95 4.88 0.41
N LEU A 140 2.92 5.67 0.74
CA LEU A 140 2.72 6.16 2.10
C LEU A 140 2.41 5.03 3.09
N ARG A 141 1.58 4.06 2.70
CA ARG A 141 1.29 2.88 3.53
C ARG A 141 2.54 2.04 3.77
N GLU A 142 3.33 1.78 2.73
CA GLU A 142 4.60 1.06 2.87
C GLU A 142 5.59 1.82 3.75
N SER A 143 5.75 3.13 3.54
CA SER A 143 6.60 3.97 4.38
C SER A 143 6.15 4.02 5.84
N ALA A 144 4.83 3.98 6.09
CA ALA A 144 4.28 3.94 7.45
C ALA A 144 4.48 2.59 8.15
N ARG A 145 4.80 1.52 7.42
CA ARG A 145 4.94 0.14 7.93
C ARG A 145 6.37 -0.38 7.94
N THR A 146 7.32 0.35 7.37
CA THR A 146 8.73 -0.03 7.30
C THR A 146 9.61 0.89 8.12
N ASP A 147 10.70 0.35 8.65
CA ASP A 147 11.78 1.12 9.25
C ASP A 147 12.68 1.67 8.14
N ALA A 148 12.77 3.00 8.04
CA ALA A 148 13.46 3.68 6.96
C ALA A 148 14.97 3.36 6.88
N LEU A 149 15.60 2.98 8.00
CA LEU A 149 17.01 2.66 8.04
C LEU A 149 17.31 1.25 7.54
N THR A 150 16.54 0.28 8.01
CA THR A 150 16.80 -1.15 7.78
C THR A 150 15.94 -1.76 6.67
N GLY A 151 14.82 -1.10 6.30
CA GLY A 151 13.83 -1.63 5.37
C GLY A 151 13.09 -2.87 5.90
N LEU A 152 13.20 -3.19 7.18
CA LEU A 152 12.37 -4.20 7.84
C LEU A 152 11.01 -3.60 8.22
N PRO A 153 9.97 -4.40 8.43
CA PRO A 153 8.77 -3.97 9.12
C PRO A 153 9.09 -3.19 10.39
N ASN A 154 8.36 -2.12 10.63
CA ASN A 154 8.48 -1.30 11.83
C ASN A 154 7.51 -1.76 12.93
N ARG A 155 7.49 -1.05 14.06
CA ARG A 155 6.60 -1.33 15.18
C ARG A 155 5.12 -1.32 14.81
N ALA A 156 4.69 -0.34 14.01
CA ALA A 156 3.28 -0.25 13.60
C ALA A 156 2.86 -1.48 12.78
N CYS A 157 3.72 -1.93 11.86
CA CYS A 157 3.48 -3.16 11.10
C CYS A 157 3.47 -4.39 12.01
N PHE A 158 4.38 -4.48 12.99
CA PHE A 158 4.40 -5.59 13.95
C PHE A 158 3.12 -5.65 14.78
N ASP A 159 2.64 -4.52 15.29
CA ASP A 159 1.44 -4.44 16.13
C ASP A 159 0.17 -4.89 15.35
N GLU A 160 0.11 -4.64 14.04
CA GLU A 160 -0.97 -5.15 13.18
C GLU A 160 -0.85 -6.66 12.94
N VAL A 161 0.34 -7.11 12.57
CA VAL A 161 0.60 -8.49 12.13
C VAL A 161 0.48 -9.49 13.28
N ILE A 162 0.94 -9.15 14.49
CA ILE A 162 0.89 -10.06 15.64
C ILE A 162 -0.55 -10.45 15.99
N ALA A 163 -1.51 -9.53 15.87
CA ALA A 163 -2.92 -9.80 16.15
C ALA A 163 -3.53 -10.80 15.16
N ASP A 164 -3.14 -10.69 13.88
CA ASP A 164 -3.58 -11.61 12.84
C ASP A 164 -2.97 -13.00 13.01
N HIS A 165 -1.67 -13.09 13.34
CA HIS A 165 -1.00 -14.36 13.62
C HIS A 165 -1.62 -15.08 14.82
N ILE A 166 -1.90 -14.38 15.92
CA ILE A 166 -2.57 -14.96 17.09
C ILE A 166 -3.91 -15.57 16.71
N ARG A 167 -4.73 -14.85 15.93
CA ARG A 167 -6.01 -15.34 15.46
C ARG A 167 -5.86 -16.60 14.59
N HIS A 168 -4.93 -16.56 13.64
CA HIS A 168 -4.65 -17.69 12.75
C HIS A 168 -4.18 -18.94 13.50
N MET A 169 -3.38 -18.78 14.57
CA MET A 169 -2.91 -19.89 15.40
C MET A 169 -4.05 -20.57 16.14
N HIS A 170 -5.01 -19.81 16.65
CA HIS A 170 -6.20 -20.38 17.29
C HIS A 170 -7.05 -21.22 16.31
N GLU A 171 -7.08 -20.84 15.04
CA GLU A 171 -7.83 -21.55 14.00
C GLU A 171 -7.10 -22.83 13.51
N THR A 172 -5.78 -22.77 13.38
CA THR A 172 -4.98 -23.86 12.76
C THR A 172 -4.36 -24.83 13.75
N GLY A 173 -4.29 -24.45 15.03
CA GLY A 173 -3.64 -25.26 16.09
C GLY A 173 -2.12 -25.36 15.96
N ARG A 174 -1.48 -24.54 15.09
CA ARG A 174 -0.03 -24.42 15.00
C ARG A 174 0.51 -23.66 16.21
N LEU A 175 1.82 -23.66 16.39
CA LEU A 175 2.49 -22.89 17.43
C LEU A 175 3.01 -21.57 16.86
N LEU A 176 2.94 -20.52 17.66
CA LEU A 176 3.58 -19.24 17.39
C LEU A 176 4.63 -18.98 18.45
N ALA A 177 5.87 -18.77 18.02
CA ALA A 177 6.96 -18.31 18.89
C ALA A 177 7.26 -16.84 18.59
N LEU A 178 7.57 -16.08 19.64
CA LEU A 178 8.05 -14.70 19.58
C LEU A 178 9.43 -14.65 20.21
N ALA A 179 10.42 -14.19 19.42
CA ALA A 179 11.73 -13.79 19.93
C ALA A 179 11.79 -12.26 20.00
N PHE A 180 12.11 -11.72 21.16
CA PHE A 180 12.39 -10.32 21.40
C PHE A 180 13.90 -10.15 21.62
N ILE A 181 14.55 -9.26 20.88
CA ILE A 181 16.00 -9.17 20.77
C ILE A 181 16.43 -7.73 20.99
N ASP A 182 17.38 -7.52 21.90
CA ASP A 182 18.00 -6.22 22.22
C ASP A 182 19.52 -6.36 22.12
N PHE A 183 20.21 -5.41 21.50
CA PHE A 183 21.64 -5.50 21.26
C PHE A 183 22.46 -5.06 22.46
N ASN A 184 23.45 -5.85 22.81
CA ASN A 184 24.43 -5.52 23.84
C ASN A 184 25.59 -4.74 23.21
N GLY A 185 25.90 -3.56 23.77
CA GLY A 185 27.06 -2.75 23.33
C GLY A 185 26.78 -1.81 22.14
N PHE A 186 25.56 -1.74 21.59
CA PHE A 186 25.23 -0.87 20.46
C PHE A 186 25.48 0.62 20.78
N LYS A 187 25.11 1.06 21.99
CA LYS A 187 25.37 2.43 22.43
C LYS A 187 26.88 2.77 22.42
N THR A 188 27.72 1.84 22.83
CA THR A 188 29.18 2.04 22.84
C THR A 188 29.72 2.27 21.41
N ILE A 189 29.15 1.59 20.41
CA ILE A 189 29.53 1.80 19.01
C ILE A 189 29.15 3.22 18.58
N ASN A 190 27.91 3.64 18.84
CA ASN A 190 27.47 5.00 18.55
C ASN A 190 28.34 6.07 19.23
N ASP A 191 28.67 5.87 20.51
CA ASP A 191 29.46 6.82 21.30
C ASP A 191 30.93 6.89 20.82
N SER A 192 31.50 5.77 20.34
CA SER A 192 32.92 5.69 19.93
C SER A 192 33.15 5.95 18.45
N MET A 193 32.22 5.55 17.56
CA MET A 193 32.39 5.59 16.12
C MET A 193 31.37 6.53 15.40
N GLY A 194 30.42 7.07 16.17
CA GLY A 194 29.36 7.94 15.65
C GLY A 194 28.13 7.19 15.11
N HIS A 195 27.04 7.92 14.96
CA HIS A 195 25.75 7.35 14.54
C HIS A 195 25.78 6.74 13.13
N ALA A 196 26.63 7.23 12.23
CA ALA A 196 26.75 6.65 10.88
C ALA A 196 27.26 5.19 10.92
N ALA A 197 28.23 4.91 11.80
CA ALA A 197 28.72 3.55 12.02
C ALA A 197 27.63 2.66 12.67
N GLY A 198 26.87 3.18 13.65
CA GLY A 198 25.73 2.48 14.20
C GLY A 198 24.65 2.14 13.18
N ASP A 199 24.38 3.07 12.27
CA ASP A 199 23.44 2.87 11.15
C ASP A 199 23.90 1.74 10.20
N GLU A 200 25.20 1.67 9.90
CA GLU A 200 25.79 0.60 9.07
C GLU A 200 25.68 -0.76 9.76
N VAL A 201 25.94 -0.80 11.07
CA VAL A 201 25.72 -1.99 11.91
C VAL A 201 24.27 -2.45 11.83
N LEU A 202 23.31 -1.56 12.03
CA LEU A 202 21.89 -1.90 11.97
C LEU A 202 21.45 -2.42 10.61
N ARG A 203 21.94 -1.83 9.51
CA ARG A 203 21.69 -2.32 8.14
C ARG A 203 22.27 -3.71 7.91
N THR A 204 23.49 -3.94 8.38
CA THR A 204 24.17 -5.25 8.25
C THR A 204 23.42 -6.32 9.03
N ILE A 205 23.05 -6.03 10.28
CA ILE A 205 22.26 -6.94 11.13
C ILE A 205 20.92 -7.24 10.50
N ALA A 206 20.20 -6.22 10.00
CA ALA A 206 18.91 -6.42 9.32
C ALA A 206 19.02 -7.31 8.08
N SER A 207 20.08 -7.19 7.30
CA SER A 207 20.36 -8.10 6.19
C SER A 207 20.57 -9.53 6.68
N ARG A 208 21.40 -9.71 7.71
CA ARG A 208 21.65 -11.03 8.30
C ARG A 208 20.40 -11.68 8.89
N PHE A 209 19.49 -10.88 9.45
CA PHE A 209 18.16 -11.36 9.87
C PHE A 209 17.39 -11.96 8.69
N ARG A 210 17.28 -11.22 7.57
CA ARG A 210 16.60 -11.73 6.36
C ARG A 210 17.20 -13.01 5.84
N ASP A 211 18.53 -13.15 5.90
CA ASP A 211 19.25 -14.31 5.40
C ASP A 211 19.19 -15.53 6.34
N SER A 212 18.87 -15.29 7.63
CA SER A 212 18.87 -16.33 8.67
C SER A 212 17.50 -16.96 8.91
N PHE A 213 16.43 -16.31 8.50
CA PHE A 213 15.06 -16.76 8.66
C PHE A 213 14.37 -17.02 7.32
N ARG A 214 13.26 -17.74 7.33
CA ARG A 214 12.50 -18.10 6.11
C ARG A 214 11.64 -16.92 5.65
N ALA A 215 11.23 -16.94 4.39
CA ALA A 215 10.36 -15.91 3.83
C ALA A 215 8.99 -15.77 4.55
N ASN A 216 8.53 -16.83 5.22
CA ASN A 216 7.28 -16.82 5.98
C ASN A 216 7.46 -16.40 7.45
N ASP A 217 8.69 -16.29 7.93
CA ASP A 217 8.97 -15.77 9.26
C ASP A 217 8.86 -14.25 9.23
N PHE A 218 8.20 -13.67 10.21
CA PHE A 218 8.04 -12.21 10.27
C PHE A 218 9.12 -11.60 11.15
N ILE A 219 9.84 -10.63 10.60
CA ILE A 219 10.94 -9.93 11.28
C ILE A 219 10.63 -8.44 11.27
N ALA A 220 10.77 -7.78 12.41
CA ALA A 220 10.58 -6.34 12.53
C ALA A 220 11.65 -5.69 13.41
N ARG A 221 11.93 -4.41 13.14
CA ARG A 221 12.66 -3.52 14.05
C ARG A 221 11.65 -2.63 14.74
N ILE A 222 11.56 -2.72 16.07
CA ILE A 222 10.53 -2.05 16.88
C ILE A 222 11.05 -0.85 17.69
N GLY A 223 12.35 -0.69 17.78
CA GLY A 223 13.02 0.39 18.50
C GLY A 223 14.46 0.55 18.00
N GLY A 224 15.26 1.39 18.65
CA GLY A 224 16.65 1.68 18.28
C GLY A 224 17.47 0.46 17.91
N ASP A 225 17.73 -0.41 18.88
CA ASP A 225 18.46 -1.67 18.78
C ASP A 225 17.59 -2.90 19.10
N GLU A 226 16.25 -2.72 19.10
CA GLU A 226 15.28 -3.76 19.41
C GLU A 226 14.69 -4.37 18.13
N PHE A 227 14.75 -5.70 18.04
CA PHE A 227 14.19 -6.49 16.95
C PHE A 227 13.25 -7.56 17.48
N VAL A 228 12.30 -7.95 16.66
CA VAL A 228 11.40 -9.08 16.97
C VAL A 228 11.33 -10.04 15.80
N VAL A 229 11.15 -11.32 16.12
CA VAL A 229 10.90 -12.38 15.12
C VAL A 229 9.70 -13.19 15.56
N LEU A 230 8.70 -13.32 14.67
CA LEU A 230 7.56 -14.23 14.83
C LEU A 230 7.78 -15.47 13.97
N LEU A 231 7.64 -16.63 14.55
CA LEU A 231 7.86 -17.93 13.92
C LEU A 231 6.60 -18.77 14.02
N GLU A 232 6.03 -19.15 12.88
CA GLU A 232 4.97 -20.15 12.83
C GLU A 232 5.58 -21.53 12.73
N ILE A 233 5.30 -22.39 13.71
CA ILE A 233 5.96 -23.66 13.86
C ILE A 233 4.94 -24.80 13.93
N ASP A 234 5.22 -25.89 13.25
CA ASP A 234 4.50 -27.12 13.45
C ASP A 234 4.91 -27.75 14.78
N ARG A 235 3.95 -28.29 15.54
CA ARG A 235 4.18 -28.93 16.85
C ARG A 235 5.25 -30.00 16.84
N THR A 236 5.47 -30.66 15.70
CA THR A 236 6.51 -31.67 15.50
C THR A 236 7.93 -31.14 15.63
N TYR A 237 8.12 -29.83 15.35
CA TYR A 237 9.41 -29.13 15.37
C TYR A 237 9.64 -28.29 16.63
N LEU A 238 8.82 -28.47 17.67
CA LEU A 238 8.94 -27.70 18.92
C LEU A 238 10.35 -27.77 19.53
N LYS A 239 10.99 -28.94 19.48
CA LYS A 239 12.35 -29.16 20.03
C LYS A 239 13.44 -28.48 19.21
N ASP A 240 13.15 -28.10 17.98
CA ASP A 240 14.13 -27.50 17.06
C ASP A 240 14.15 -25.97 17.14
N ILE A 241 13.20 -25.36 17.87
CA ILE A 241 13.08 -23.90 17.96
C ILE A 241 14.33 -23.27 18.59
N GLU A 242 14.73 -23.78 19.74
CA GLU A 242 15.90 -23.29 20.48
C GLU A 242 17.19 -23.42 19.65
N PRO A 243 17.55 -24.62 19.13
CA PRO A 243 18.72 -24.75 18.26
C PRO A 243 18.64 -23.86 16.99
N MET A 244 17.47 -23.69 16.42
CA MET A 244 17.27 -22.84 15.25
C MET A 244 17.54 -21.38 15.56
N ILE A 245 16.97 -20.86 16.65
CA ILE A 245 17.18 -19.47 17.08
C ILE A 245 18.66 -19.26 17.47
N THR A 246 19.24 -20.19 18.21
CA THR A 246 20.67 -20.17 18.57
C THR A 246 21.55 -20.04 17.34
N LEU A 247 21.34 -20.90 16.36
CA LEU A 247 22.10 -20.88 15.09
C LEU A 247 21.89 -19.58 14.32
N ALA A 248 20.67 -19.05 14.32
CA ALA A 248 20.37 -17.77 13.68
C ALA A 248 21.11 -16.63 14.37
N MET A 249 21.07 -16.57 15.72
CA MET A 249 21.77 -15.54 16.48
C MET A 249 23.29 -15.61 16.27
N ASP A 250 23.90 -16.80 16.26
CA ASP A 250 25.31 -16.99 15.95
C ASP A 250 25.71 -16.43 14.58
N ARG A 251 24.83 -16.57 13.58
CA ARG A 251 25.06 -16.03 12.24
C ARG A 251 24.89 -14.52 12.19
N ILE A 252 23.85 -14.00 12.84
CA ILE A 252 23.50 -12.58 12.84
C ILE A 252 24.57 -11.75 13.55
N PHE A 253 25.04 -12.22 14.72
CA PHE A 253 25.97 -11.50 15.59
C PHE A 253 27.45 -11.86 15.36
N LYS A 254 27.77 -12.47 14.21
CA LYS A 254 29.18 -12.60 13.77
C LYS A 254 29.87 -11.25 13.68
N PRO A 255 31.15 -11.15 14.01
CA PRO A 255 31.94 -9.93 13.82
C PRO A 255 31.73 -9.33 12.44
N MET A 256 31.74 -8.02 12.31
CA MET A 256 31.59 -7.29 11.07
C MET A 256 32.60 -6.16 10.99
N ALA A 257 33.03 -5.80 9.78
CA ALA A 257 33.89 -4.64 9.57
C ALA A 257 33.03 -3.42 9.29
N VAL A 258 33.25 -2.34 10.05
CA VAL A 258 32.62 -1.02 9.86
C VAL A 258 33.76 0.00 9.81
N ASP A 259 33.87 0.76 8.74
CA ASP A 259 34.97 1.71 8.51
C ASP A 259 36.37 1.09 8.71
N GLY A 260 36.56 -0.20 8.33
CA GLY A 260 37.80 -0.94 8.48
C GLY A 260 38.10 -1.42 9.91
N ILE A 261 37.23 -1.19 10.87
CA ILE A 261 37.34 -1.65 12.24
C ILE A 261 36.42 -2.86 12.43
N VAL A 262 36.97 -3.93 13.05
CA VAL A 262 36.13 -5.09 13.39
C VAL A 262 35.29 -4.78 14.62
N VAL A 263 33.97 -4.82 14.43
CA VAL A 263 32.97 -4.59 15.48
C VAL A 263 32.36 -5.91 15.89
N GLU A 264 32.26 -6.13 17.19
CA GLU A 264 31.57 -7.26 17.80
C GLU A 264 30.41 -6.77 18.63
N LEU A 265 29.23 -7.26 18.31
CA LEU A 265 27.99 -7.03 19.06
C LEU A 265 27.55 -8.29 19.76
N GLY A 266 26.86 -8.09 20.87
CA GLY A 266 26.08 -9.13 21.53
C GLY A 266 24.60 -8.89 21.43
N ALA A 267 23.81 -9.81 21.96
CA ALA A 267 22.37 -9.64 22.11
C ALA A 267 21.82 -10.37 23.32
N ALA A 268 20.78 -9.79 23.90
CA ALA A 268 19.89 -10.45 24.82
C ALA A 268 18.62 -10.86 24.08
N VAL A 269 18.24 -12.13 24.18
CA VAL A 269 17.12 -12.71 23.43
C VAL A 269 16.14 -13.35 24.39
N GLY A 270 14.89 -12.91 24.37
CA GLY A 270 13.79 -13.54 25.10
C GLY A 270 12.86 -14.24 24.13
N VAL A 271 12.64 -15.55 24.33
CA VAL A 271 11.79 -16.36 23.45
C VAL A 271 10.66 -16.97 24.23
N THR A 272 9.45 -16.90 23.69
CA THR A 272 8.27 -17.51 24.31
C THR A 272 7.30 -18.06 23.26
N LEU A 273 6.49 -19.02 23.65
CA LEU A 273 5.39 -19.54 22.86
C LEU A 273 4.08 -18.85 23.22
N LEU A 274 3.21 -18.67 22.22
CA LEU A 274 1.85 -18.22 22.44
C LEU A 274 1.08 -19.20 23.33
N GLN A 275 0.46 -18.69 24.38
CA GLN A 275 -0.42 -19.43 25.29
C GLN A 275 -1.90 -19.20 24.91
N ALA A 276 -2.77 -20.12 25.38
CA ALA A 276 -4.19 -20.08 25.02
C ALA A 276 -4.91 -18.77 25.39
N ASP A 277 -4.52 -18.15 26.52
CA ASP A 277 -5.15 -16.95 27.07
C ASP A 277 -4.38 -15.66 26.71
N ASP A 278 -3.39 -15.75 25.84
CA ASP A 278 -2.59 -14.59 25.48
C ASP A 278 -3.36 -13.59 24.62
N THR A 279 -3.19 -12.34 24.98
CA THR A 279 -3.37 -11.20 24.08
C THR A 279 -2.03 -10.84 23.41
N ALA A 280 -2.04 -10.07 22.34
CA ALA A 280 -0.80 -9.55 21.74
C ALA A 280 0.08 -8.84 22.79
N THR A 281 -0.54 -8.05 23.68
CA THR A 281 0.17 -7.33 24.74
C THR A 281 0.83 -8.26 25.76
N SER A 282 0.13 -9.30 26.24
CA SER A 282 0.71 -10.25 27.23
C SER A 282 1.81 -11.09 26.62
N PHE A 283 1.66 -11.51 25.38
CA PHE A 283 2.63 -12.29 24.64
C PHE A 283 3.94 -11.51 24.42
N VAL A 284 3.85 -10.25 23.93
CA VAL A 284 5.02 -9.37 23.76
C VAL A 284 5.68 -9.07 25.09
N LYS A 285 4.90 -8.71 26.13
CA LYS A 285 5.44 -8.40 27.45
C LYS A 285 6.20 -9.58 28.05
N ARG A 286 5.76 -10.80 27.81
CA ARG A 286 6.44 -12.00 28.29
C ARG A 286 7.78 -12.20 27.59
N ALA A 287 7.82 -12.06 26.26
CA ALA A 287 9.07 -12.12 25.48
C ALA A 287 10.07 -11.04 25.90
N ASP A 288 9.61 -9.79 26.10
CA ASP A 288 10.40 -8.67 26.61
C ASP A 288 10.96 -8.96 28.02
N SER A 289 10.15 -9.52 28.92
CA SER A 289 10.61 -9.90 30.28
C SER A 289 11.72 -10.95 30.20
N TYR A 290 11.66 -11.91 29.29
CA TYR A 290 12.71 -12.91 29.10
C TYR A 290 13.98 -12.31 28.49
N MET A 291 13.85 -11.40 27.54
CA MET A 291 14.97 -10.63 26.99
C MET A 291 15.67 -9.84 28.12
N TYR A 292 14.89 -9.20 29.00
CA TYR A 292 15.46 -8.50 30.14
C TYR A 292 16.20 -9.42 31.12
N LEU A 293 15.70 -10.65 31.40
CA LEU A 293 16.42 -11.66 32.17
C LEU A 293 17.72 -12.08 31.47
N ALA A 294 17.71 -12.29 30.14
CA ALA A 294 18.91 -12.54 29.36
C ALA A 294 19.93 -11.40 29.51
N LYS A 295 19.47 -10.14 29.47
CA LYS A 295 20.33 -8.95 29.63
C LYS A 295 21.02 -8.90 31.00
N GLN A 296 20.36 -9.40 32.06
CA GLN A 296 20.92 -9.44 33.40
C GLN A 296 22.06 -10.45 33.58
N THR A 297 22.21 -11.44 32.69
CA THR A 297 23.32 -12.41 32.75
C THR A 297 24.67 -11.76 32.53
N GLY A 298 24.72 -10.63 31.83
CA GLY A 298 25.94 -9.95 31.42
C GLY A 298 26.71 -10.68 30.32
N GLU A 299 26.19 -11.79 29.80
CA GLU A 299 26.77 -12.54 28.69
C GLU A 299 26.68 -11.74 27.37
N ARG A 300 27.66 -11.95 26.51
CA ARG A 300 27.65 -11.30 25.20
C ARG A 300 26.43 -11.68 24.37
N LEU A 301 26.07 -12.96 24.40
CA LEU A 301 24.88 -13.50 23.76
C LEU A 301 24.18 -14.44 24.74
N ALA A 302 23.01 -14.03 25.19
CA ALA A 302 22.21 -14.81 26.14
C ALA A 302 20.80 -15.02 25.56
N LEU A 303 20.28 -16.23 25.70
CA LEU A 303 18.92 -16.58 25.32
C LEU A 303 18.17 -17.12 26.54
N VAL A 304 17.02 -16.57 26.82
CA VAL A 304 16.07 -17.09 27.81
C VAL A 304 14.87 -17.67 27.06
N TRP A 305 14.60 -18.92 27.30
CA TRP A 305 13.58 -19.71 26.62
C TRP A 305 12.62 -20.38 27.60
N LEU A 306 11.32 -20.33 27.32
CA LEU A 306 10.32 -21.13 27.98
C LEU A 306 9.86 -22.26 27.03
N GLY A 307 10.37 -23.46 27.25
CA GLY A 307 10.38 -24.55 26.27
C GLY A 307 9.10 -25.32 26.07
N GLN A 308 8.14 -25.34 27.00
CA GLN A 308 6.89 -26.09 26.82
C GLN A 308 5.69 -25.38 27.45
N PRO A 309 4.48 -25.55 26.84
CA PRO A 309 3.25 -25.10 27.50
C PRO A 309 3.08 -25.86 28.84
N GLY A 310 3.20 -25.13 29.94
CA GLY A 310 3.12 -25.69 31.31
C GLY A 310 4.42 -25.68 32.10
N ASP A 311 5.54 -25.28 31.53
CA ASP A 311 6.77 -25.02 32.25
C ASP A 311 6.68 -23.68 32.98
N ASP A 312 6.88 -23.68 34.32
CA ASP A 312 6.81 -22.47 35.15
C ASP A 312 8.15 -21.72 35.27
N ARG A 313 9.24 -22.26 34.70
CA ARG A 313 10.57 -21.66 34.80
C ARG A 313 11.26 -21.57 33.45
N PRO A 314 11.75 -20.38 33.08
CA PRO A 314 12.52 -20.21 31.84
C PRO A 314 13.94 -20.79 32.00
N ASP A 315 14.43 -21.48 31.00
CA ASP A 315 15.81 -21.92 30.87
C ASP A 315 16.68 -20.75 30.38
N ILE A 316 17.81 -20.52 31.04
CA ILE A 316 18.79 -19.50 30.64
C ILE A 316 19.96 -20.22 29.97
N LEU A 317 20.17 -19.88 28.68
CA LEU A 317 21.23 -20.45 27.86
C LEU A 317 22.26 -19.36 27.53
N SER A 318 23.49 -19.59 27.96
CA SER A 318 24.62 -18.79 27.48
C SER A 318 25.08 -19.34 26.14
N LEU A 319 24.91 -18.56 25.08
CA LEU A 319 25.38 -18.93 23.75
C LEU A 319 26.89 -18.65 23.69
N GLY A 320 27.69 -19.64 24.13
CA GLY A 320 29.15 -19.60 23.96
C GLY A 320 29.48 -19.71 22.48
N LEU A 321 30.10 -18.68 21.91
CA LEU A 321 30.69 -18.77 20.59
C LEU A 321 31.82 -19.81 20.66
N THR A 322 31.58 -20.99 20.08
CA THR A 322 32.66 -21.91 19.76
C THR A 322 33.52 -21.20 18.68
N GLY A 323 34.77 -20.88 19.05
CA GLY A 323 35.75 -20.15 18.26
C GLY A 323 36.08 -20.74 16.88
#